data_651309f01430bf036185a9cf6b7d8578
#
_entry.id   651309f01430bf036185a9cf6b7d8578
#
_cell.length_a   1.000
_cell.length_b   1.000
_cell.length_c   1.000
_cell.angle_alpha   90.00
_cell.angle_beta   90.00
_cell.angle_gamma   90.00
#
_symmetry.space_group_name_H-M   'P 1'
#
loop_
_entity.id
_entity.type
_entity.pdbx_description
1 polymer ?
#
loop_
_entity_poly.entity_id
_entity_poly.type
_entity_poly.pdbx_seq_one_letter_code
_entity_poly.pdbx_strand_id
1 'polypeptide(L)'
;MTNSAQRVLIAGGGPAGMSAALFLLAEGVPVTVLERSVTPHADPRAATYHPPTLEMFESSGVTAELHDRGIVARHWQYRDRHSGLVAQFDLGVLADDTRYPYRLQCEQHKLVAMLERRVAAHPLARVVHGAELVGVTQTDEQVQVEIRHPHGGSEHLRGLWLIGADGGRSVVRKSQDIGFEGFTWPERFLVITTTFDFQTLGYAYSSYTMDPIEWAATFKVPGEDDRGIWRCVFPTRPEDAEDTLLDFGRAAERLAAFAPESVQGRIVHTNLYAVHQRVAQTYRKGRVLLAGDAAHVNNPLGGMGLNFGVHDAHNLAQRLGRLWRGEAGSEVLDQYDRQRRAVAERYLQAQTIANKQTLEETDDTARRARQAAMRATAADPQQARGYLLRTAMIEGLRAAAAID
;
A
#
# COMPACT_ATOMS: atom_id res chain seq x y z
N MET A 1 26.72 -0.50 25.76
CA MET A 1 26.01 -1.66 25.18
C MET A 1 24.55 -1.53 25.60
N THR A 2 23.68 -1.10 24.69
CA THR A 2 22.22 -1.06 24.96
C THR A 2 21.74 -2.50 25.18
N ASN A 3 21.10 -2.74 26.32
CA ASN A 3 20.55 -4.03 26.69
C ASN A 3 19.66 -4.54 25.54
N SER A 4 19.97 -5.72 25.00
CA SER A 4 19.29 -6.28 23.82
C SER A 4 17.76 -6.42 23.98
N ALA A 5 17.28 -6.44 25.22
CA ALA A 5 15.86 -6.52 25.56
C ALA A 5 15.12 -5.16 25.48
N GLN A 6 15.81 -4.02 25.53
CA GLN A 6 15.19 -2.68 25.50
C GLN A 6 15.07 -2.15 24.06
N ARG A 7 14.30 -2.84 23.21
CA ARG A 7 14.09 -2.50 21.80
C ARG A 7 12.68 -2.84 21.38
N VAL A 8 12.21 -2.21 20.32
CA VAL A 8 11.03 -2.63 19.57
C VAL A 8 11.48 -3.60 18.46
N LEU A 9 10.90 -4.79 18.43
CA LEU A 9 11.09 -5.74 17.35
C LEU A 9 10.07 -5.45 16.25
N ILE A 10 10.47 -5.56 14.98
CA ILE A 10 9.62 -5.36 13.81
C ILE A 10 9.77 -6.59 12.93
N ALA A 11 8.70 -7.34 12.73
CA ALA A 11 8.66 -8.48 11.83
C ALA A 11 8.24 -8.01 10.43
N GLY A 12 9.13 -8.16 9.46
CA GLY A 12 8.97 -7.76 8.07
C GLY A 12 9.69 -6.47 7.70
N GLY A 13 10.56 -6.55 6.69
CA GLY A 13 11.33 -5.45 6.09
C GLY A 13 10.62 -4.79 4.89
N GLY A 14 9.31 -5.00 4.74
CA GLY A 14 8.51 -4.35 3.71
C GLY A 14 8.22 -2.87 3.99
N PRO A 15 7.40 -2.19 3.15
CA PRO A 15 7.14 -0.75 3.27
C PRO A 15 6.64 -0.33 4.65
N ALA A 16 5.68 -1.08 5.24
CA ALA A 16 5.12 -0.75 6.56
C ALA A 16 6.16 -0.94 7.68
N GLY A 17 6.90 -2.06 7.66
CA GLY A 17 7.91 -2.34 8.69
C GLY A 17 9.10 -1.38 8.64
N MET A 18 9.63 -1.09 7.43
CA MET A 18 10.72 -0.13 7.28
C MET A 18 10.27 1.32 7.59
N SER A 19 9.02 1.68 7.27
CA SER A 19 8.45 2.97 7.68
C SER A 19 8.32 3.06 9.20
N ALA A 20 7.84 1.99 9.85
CA ALA A 20 7.76 1.94 11.31
C ALA A 20 9.15 2.09 11.95
N ALA A 21 10.16 1.41 11.41
CA ALA A 21 11.53 1.55 11.87
C ALA A 21 12.02 3.00 11.74
N LEU A 22 11.86 3.62 10.56
CA LEU A 22 12.28 4.99 10.31
C LEU A 22 11.62 5.98 11.28
N PHE A 23 10.31 5.90 11.45
CA PHE A 23 9.56 6.81 12.31
C PHE A 23 9.86 6.59 13.80
N LEU A 24 10.04 5.35 14.25
CA LEU A 24 10.46 5.05 15.62
C LEU A 24 11.86 5.57 15.93
N LEU A 25 12.78 5.47 14.99
CA LEU A 25 14.13 6.02 15.14
C LEU A 25 14.10 7.54 15.26
N ALA A 26 13.22 8.22 14.54
CA ALA A 26 13.00 9.67 14.69
C ALA A 26 12.46 10.05 16.08
N GLU A 27 11.72 9.15 16.74
CA GLU A 27 11.26 9.29 18.12
C GLU A 27 12.31 8.85 19.17
N GLY A 28 13.52 8.45 18.75
CA GLY A 28 14.58 7.99 19.63
C GLY A 28 14.41 6.55 20.13
N VAL A 29 13.51 5.77 19.56
CA VAL A 29 13.20 4.40 19.96
C VAL A 29 14.13 3.40 19.26
N PRO A 30 14.92 2.57 19.98
CA PRO A 30 15.75 1.54 19.36
C PRO A 30 14.92 0.44 18.72
N VAL A 31 15.28 0.02 17.50
CA VAL A 31 14.55 -0.99 16.73
C VAL A 31 15.43 -2.15 16.27
N THR A 32 14.82 -3.32 16.11
CA THR A 32 15.39 -4.44 15.35
C THR A 32 14.38 -4.90 14.34
N VAL A 33 14.71 -4.78 13.06
CA VAL A 33 13.89 -5.28 11.93
C VAL A 33 14.34 -6.68 11.58
N LEU A 34 13.39 -7.60 11.48
CA LEU A 34 13.59 -9.00 11.11
C LEU A 34 12.96 -9.23 9.73
N GLU A 35 13.78 -9.47 8.73
CA GLU A 35 13.34 -9.73 7.36
C GLU A 35 13.73 -11.15 6.93
N ARG A 36 12.74 -11.94 6.51
CA ARG A 36 12.96 -13.34 6.10
C ARG A 36 13.82 -13.48 4.83
N SER A 37 13.71 -12.50 3.93
CA SER A 37 14.46 -12.53 2.67
C SER A 37 15.91 -12.15 2.91
N VAL A 38 16.81 -12.89 2.25
CA VAL A 38 18.25 -12.58 2.24
C VAL A 38 18.55 -11.40 1.33
N THR A 39 17.78 -11.29 0.23
CA THR A 39 17.90 -10.22 -0.77
C THR A 39 16.62 -9.39 -0.83
N PRO A 40 16.70 -8.09 -1.10
CA PRO A 40 15.53 -7.24 -1.29
C PRO A 40 14.62 -7.78 -2.42
N HIS A 41 13.31 -7.70 -2.22
CA HIS A 41 12.33 -8.05 -3.25
C HIS A 41 12.29 -6.97 -4.33
N ALA A 42 12.47 -7.39 -5.59
CA ALA A 42 12.36 -6.52 -6.76
C ALA A 42 10.97 -6.59 -7.44
N ASP A 43 10.03 -7.37 -6.89
CA ASP A 43 8.71 -7.56 -7.50
C ASP A 43 7.98 -6.24 -7.73
N PRO A 44 7.40 -6.04 -8.91
CA PRO A 44 6.61 -4.86 -9.21
C PRO A 44 5.25 -4.94 -8.48
N ARG A 45 5.22 -4.39 -7.27
CA ARG A 45 4.01 -4.24 -6.43
C ARG A 45 3.45 -2.83 -6.53
N ALA A 46 2.88 -2.30 -5.45
CA ALA A 46 2.39 -0.93 -5.37
C ALA A 46 3.40 0.11 -5.86
N ALA A 47 2.89 1.22 -6.38
CA ALA A 47 3.74 2.29 -6.90
C ALA A 47 3.15 3.69 -6.66
N THR A 48 1.96 3.81 -6.08
CA THR A 48 1.27 5.09 -5.91
C THR A 48 1.42 5.60 -4.50
N TYR A 49 1.92 6.83 -4.35
CA TYR A 49 2.00 7.55 -3.08
C TYR A 49 0.98 8.68 -3.09
N HIS A 50 0.14 8.72 -2.07
CA HIS A 50 -0.87 9.75 -1.85
C HIS A 50 -0.29 10.94 -1.06
N PRO A 51 -0.90 12.13 -1.16
CA PRO A 51 -0.42 13.35 -0.49
C PRO A 51 0.02 13.16 0.96
N PRO A 52 -0.79 12.57 1.87
CA PRO A 52 -0.38 12.44 3.27
C PRO A 52 0.85 11.56 3.48
N THR A 53 1.05 10.54 2.65
CA THR A 53 2.23 9.69 2.73
C THR A 53 3.50 10.45 2.39
N LEU A 54 3.43 11.35 1.39
CA LEU A 54 4.54 12.24 1.04
C LEU A 54 4.85 13.22 2.18
N GLU A 55 3.83 13.77 2.84
CA GLU A 55 4.00 14.64 4.01
C GLU A 55 4.67 13.93 5.18
N MET A 56 4.27 12.68 5.46
CA MET A 56 4.86 11.88 6.55
C MET A 56 6.36 11.59 6.34
N PHE A 57 6.79 11.44 5.11
CA PHE A 57 8.19 11.18 4.77
C PHE A 57 9.06 12.43 4.58
N GLU A 58 8.48 13.63 4.59
CA GLU A 58 9.17 14.87 4.25
C GLU A 58 10.38 15.14 5.16
N SER A 59 10.20 15.10 6.46
CA SER A 59 11.26 15.38 7.44
C SER A 59 12.44 14.40 7.37
N SER A 60 12.22 13.20 6.84
CA SER A 60 13.26 12.18 6.65
C SER A 60 14.05 12.34 5.34
N GLY A 61 13.63 13.25 4.45
CA GLY A 61 14.20 13.41 3.11
C GLY A 61 13.80 12.30 2.12
N VAL A 62 12.94 11.34 2.51
CA VAL A 62 12.48 10.26 1.62
C VAL A 62 11.58 10.83 0.52
N THR A 63 10.74 11.82 0.85
CA THR A 63 9.88 12.48 -0.14
C THR A 63 10.66 13.16 -1.25
N ALA A 64 11.76 13.85 -0.94
CA ALA A 64 12.63 14.45 -1.94
C ALA A 64 13.22 13.37 -2.88
N GLU A 65 13.75 12.29 -2.32
CA GLU A 65 14.31 11.18 -3.12
C GLU A 65 13.24 10.44 -3.95
N LEU A 66 12.00 10.34 -3.44
CA LEU A 66 10.88 9.81 -4.21
C LEU A 66 10.55 10.71 -5.42
N HIS A 67 10.64 12.03 -5.28
CA HIS A 67 10.45 12.96 -6.41
C HIS A 67 11.55 12.83 -7.46
N ASP A 68 12.80 12.67 -7.04
CA ASP A 68 13.93 12.51 -7.96
C ASP A 68 13.80 11.25 -8.83
N ARG A 69 13.07 10.23 -8.34
CA ARG A 69 12.92 8.93 -8.99
C ARG A 69 11.51 8.60 -9.44
N GLY A 70 10.56 9.46 -9.15
CA GLY A 70 9.14 9.23 -9.37
C GLY A 70 8.56 10.04 -10.51
N ILE A 71 7.31 9.77 -10.83
CA ILE A 71 6.50 10.51 -11.79
C ILE A 71 5.35 11.18 -11.06
N VAL A 72 5.23 12.51 -11.17
CA VAL A 72 4.11 13.27 -10.63
C VAL A 72 2.87 13.03 -11.48
N ALA A 73 1.83 12.47 -10.87
CA ALA A 73 0.53 12.21 -11.48
C ALA A 73 -0.52 13.17 -10.90
N ARG A 74 -0.63 14.36 -11.51
CA ARG A 74 -1.57 15.40 -11.09
C ARG A 74 -3.01 15.06 -11.45
N HIS A 75 -3.23 14.38 -12.58
CA HIS A 75 -4.55 14.07 -13.09
C HIS A 75 -4.91 12.61 -12.87
N TRP A 76 -6.17 12.38 -12.53
CA TRP A 76 -6.80 11.09 -12.48
C TRP A 76 -7.98 11.05 -13.44
N GLN A 77 -8.07 10.01 -14.28
CA GLN A 77 -9.14 9.83 -15.24
C GLN A 77 -10.03 8.62 -14.93
N TYR A 78 -11.33 8.80 -15.16
CA TYR A 78 -12.26 7.74 -15.45
C TYR A 78 -12.57 7.75 -16.95
N ARG A 79 -12.47 6.59 -17.56
CA ARG A 79 -12.72 6.34 -18.97
C ARG A 79 -13.76 5.23 -19.11
N ASP A 80 -14.46 5.20 -20.22
CA ASP A 80 -15.27 4.07 -20.64
C ASP A 80 -14.59 3.45 -21.86
N ARG A 81 -14.58 2.13 -21.95
CA ARG A 81 -13.84 1.41 -22.98
C ARG A 81 -14.26 1.79 -24.39
N HIS A 82 -15.54 2.11 -24.59
CA HIS A 82 -16.13 2.38 -25.90
C HIS A 82 -16.25 3.89 -26.19
N SER A 83 -16.63 4.68 -25.20
CA SER A 83 -16.86 6.12 -25.36
C SER A 83 -15.67 7.02 -24.97
N GLY A 84 -14.61 6.44 -24.44
CA GLY A 84 -13.37 7.17 -24.11
C GLY A 84 -13.44 7.92 -22.75
N LEU A 85 -12.96 9.16 -22.71
CA LEU A 85 -12.87 9.94 -21.47
C LEU A 85 -14.25 10.27 -20.90
N VAL A 86 -14.49 9.85 -19.66
CA VAL A 86 -15.73 10.14 -18.91
C VAL A 86 -15.54 11.35 -18.01
N ALA A 87 -14.50 11.34 -17.17
CA ALA A 87 -14.20 12.41 -16.23
C ALA A 87 -12.69 12.48 -15.95
N GLN A 88 -12.19 13.70 -15.76
CA GLN A 88 -10.83 13.94 -15.31
C GLN A 88 -10.86 14.82 -14.08
N PHE A 89 -10.16 14.39 -13.05
CA PHE A 89 -9.98 15.11 -11.79
C PHE A 89 -8.56 15.67 -11.74
N ASP A 90 -8.44 16.96 -11.43
CA ASP A 90 -7.17 17.63 -11.14
C ASP A 90 -6.96 17.68 -9.63
N LEU A 91 -5.96 16.95 -9.11
CA LEU A 91 -5.63 16.98 -7.69
C LEU A 91 -5.12 18.37 -7.23
N GLY A 92 -4.78 19.26 -8.17
CA GLY A 92 -4.40 20.65 -7.88
C GLY A 92 -5.44 21.42 -7.07
N VAL A 93 -6.71 21.01 -7.10
CA VAL A 93 -7.77 21.61 -6.26
C VAL A 93 -7.56 21.38 -4.75
N LEU A 94 -6.63 20.50 -4.37
CA LEU A 94 -6.25 20.20 -2.98
C LEU A 94 -5.08 21.08 -2.47
N ALA A 95 -4.65 22.09 -3.21
CA ALA A 95 -3.48 22.91 -2.85
C ALA A 95 -3.59 23.59 -1.46
N ASP A 96 -4.81 23.89 -1.00
CA ASP A 96 -5.06 24.42 0.34
C ASP A 96 -5.11 23.34 1.43
N ASP A 97 -5.17 22.06 1.06
CA ASP A 97 -5.31 20.92 1.98
C ASP A 97 -4.01 20.16 2.19
N THR A 98 -3.08 20.24 1.25
CA THR A 98 -1.81 19.50 1.25
C THR A 98 -0.74 20.21 0.46
N ARG A 99 0.52 20.04 0.89
CA ARG A 99 1.71 20.51 0.15
C ARG A 99 1.99 19.72 -1.12
N TYR A 100 1.38 18.53 -1.28
CA TYR A 100 1.57 17.62 -2.40
C TYR A 100 0.24 17.33 -3.11
N PRO A 101 -0.38 18.30 -3.81
CA PRO A 101 -1.68 18.16 -4.44
C PRO A 101 -1.60 17.32 -5.73
N TYR A 102 -1.07 16.09 -5.62
CA TYR A 102 -0.88 15.11 -6.69
C TYR A 102 -0.62 13.73 -6.08
N ARG A 103 -0.62 12.70 -6.91
CA ARG A 103 -0.05 11.39 -6.59
C ARG A 103 1.36 11.31 -7.15
N LEU A 104 2.25 10.65 -6.45
CA LEU A 104 3.58 10.33 -6.97
C LEU A 104 3.62 8.85 -7.31
N GLN A 105 4.06 8.51 -8.51
CA GLN A 105 4.26 7.13 -8.96
C GLN A 105 5.74 6.77 -8.84
N CYS A 106 6.05 5.80 -8.01
CA CYS A 106 7.40 5.24 -7.87
C CYS A 106 7.28 3.82 -7.33
N GLU A 107 8.03 2.89 -7.86
CA GLU A 107 7.90 1.47 -7.49
C GLU A 107 8.25 1.24 -6.01
N GLN A 108 7.47 0.37 -5.37
CA GLN A 108 7.60 0.05 -3.94
C GLN A 108 8.99 -0.39 -3.52
N HIS A 109 9.70 -1.16 -4.34
CA HIS A 109 11.04 -1.65 -4.01
C HIS A 109 12.05 -0.50 -3.91
N LYS A 110 11.89 0.57 -4.69
CA LYS A 110 12.71 1.79 -4.60
C LYS A 110 12.51 2.47 -3.24
N LEU A 111 11.26 2.60 -2.78
CA LEU A 111 10.97 3.10 -1.42
C LEU A 111 11.65 2.25 -0.35
N VAL A 112 11.47 0.92 -0.41
CA VAL A 112 12.06 0.00 0.59
C VAL A 112 13.57 0.18 0.65
N ALA A 113 14.26 0.26 -0.50
CA ALA A 113 15.70 0.49 -0.55
C ALA A 113 16.12 1.86 0.05
N MET A 114 15.31 2.92 -0.18
CA MET A 114 15.54 4.24 0.43
C MET A 114 15.41 4.20 1.96
N LEU A 115 14.37 3.52 2.46
CA LEU A 115 14.11 3.37 3.89
C LEU A 115 15.20 2.52 4.55
N GLU A 116 15.51 1.37 3.97
CA GLU A 116 16.51 0.44 4.51
C GLU A 116 17.87 1.09 4.67
N ARG A 117 18.32 1.82 3.65
CA ARG A 117 19.61 2.55 3.70
C ARG A 117 19.66 3.54 4.87
N ARG A 118 18.57 4.26 5.14
CA ARG A 118 18.47 5.21 6.26
C ARG A 118 18.39 4.50 7.61
N VAL A 119 17.57 3.46 7.69
CA VAL A 119 17.41 2.65 8.92
C VAL A 119 18.74 1.98 9.27
N ALA A 120 19.39 1.30 8.32
CA ALA A 120 20.64 0.58 8.57
C ALA A 120 21.81 1.51 8.97
N ALA A 121 21.79 2.76 8.54
CA ALA A 121 22.81 3.76 8.92
C ALA A 121 22.57 4.34 10.34
N HIS A 122 21.41 4.09 10.96
CA HIS A 122 21.08 4.71 12.26
C HIS A 122 21.65 3.91 13.44
N PRO A 123 22.33 4.53 14.44
CA PRO A 123 23.01 3.82 15.52
C PRO A 123 22.07 3.03 16.46
N LEU A 124 20.79 3.40 16.54
CA LEU A 124 19.77 2.70 17.32
C LEU A 124 19.10 1.56 16.56
N ALA A 125 19.41 1.36 15.28
CA ALA A 125 18.80 0.35 14.45
C ALA A 125 19.66 -0.92 14.33
N ARG A 126 18.95 -2.04 14.13
CA ARG A 126 19.52 -3.30 13.62
C ARG A 126 18.58 -3.86 12.57
N VAL A 127 19.09 -4.20 11.39
CA VAL A 127 18.35 -4.92 10.35
C VAL A 127 18.97 -6.31 10.21
N VAL A 128 18.15 -7.35 10.30
CA VAL A 128 18.58 -8.75 10.22
C VAL A 128 17.86 -9.39 9.04
N HIS A 129 18.60 -9.62 7.96
CA HIS A 129 18.12 -10.36 6.80
C HIS A 129 18.25 -11.87 7.01
N GLY A 130 17.43 -12.67 6.31
CA GLY A 130 17.37 -14.11 6.48
C GLY A 130 16.81 -14.54 7.83
N ALA A 131 16.11 -13.65 8.53
CA ALA A 131 15.50 -13.90 9.83
C ALA A 131 14.00 -14.15 9.66
N GLU A 132 13.61 -15.41 9.43
CA GLU A 132 12.22 -15.79 9.33
C GLU A 132 11.62 -15.93 10.73
N LEU A 133 10.67 -15.05 11.09
CA LEU A 133 9.94 -15.17 12.34
C LEU A 133 8.97 -16.36 12.25
N VAL A 134 9.09 -17.33 13.17
CA VAL A 134 8.30 -18.56 13.19
C VAL A 134 7.43 -18.71 14.44
N GLY A 135 7.71 -17.97 15.49
CA GLY A 135 6.93 -18.03 16.74
C GLY A 135 7.02 -16.73 17.55
N VAL A 136 5.95 -16.45 18.33
CA VAL A 136 5.86 -15.30 19.23
C VAL A 136 5.24 -15.74 20.53
N THR A 137 5.88 -15.41 21.64
CA THR A 137 5.33 -15.48 23.00
C THR A 137 5.47 -14.12 23.68
N GLN A 138 4.63 -13.82 24.65
CA GLN A 138 4.70 -12.57 25.40
C GLN A 138 4.34 -12.75 26.86
N THR A 139 4.86 -11.85 27.70
CA THR A 139 4.47 -11.62 29.09
C THR A 139 4.01 -10.17 29.23
N ASP A 140 3.62 -9.77 30.43
CA ASP A 140 3.27 -8.36 30.69
C ASP A 140 4.48 -7.41 30.55
N GLU A 141 5.71 -7.91 30.55
CA GLU A 141 6.93 -7.11 30.53
C GLU A 141 7.63 -7.10 29.16
N GLN A 142 7.56 -8.21 28.40
CA GLN A 142 8.34 -8.38 27.18
C GLN A 142 7.69 -9.32 26.18
N VAL A 143 8.13 -9.21 24.92
CA VAL A 143 7.88 -10.21 23.87
C VAL A 143 9.13 -11.02 23.61
N GLN A 144 8.96 -12.29 23.26
CA GLN A 144 10.01 -13.16 22.76
C GLN A 144 9.59 -13.71 21.38
N VAL A 145 10.48 -13.59 20.41
CA VAL A 145 10.28 -14.14 19.08
C VAL A 145 11.28 -15.25 18.81
N GLU A 146 10.82 -16.29 18.12
CA GLU A 146 11.68 -17.32 17.55
C GLU A 146 11.91 -17.00 16.09
N ILE A 147 13.18 -16.94 15.67
CA ILE A 147 13.57 -16.73 14.28
C ILE A 147 14.33 -17.96 13.78
N ARG A 148 14.13 -18.28 12.51
CA ARG A 148 14.83 -19.34 11.78
C ARG A 148 15.73 -18.69 10.73
N HIS A 149 16.96 -19.22 10.62
CA HIS A 149 17.92 -18.77 9.62
C HIS A 149 17.95 -19.68 8.39
N PRO A 150 18.29 -19.17 7.17
CA PRO A 150 18.26 -19.95 5.92
C PRO A 150 19.18 -21.17 5.93
N HIS A 151 20.27 -21.09 6.67
CA HIS A 151 21.26 -22.18 6.76
C HIS A 151 21.01 -23.15 7.92
N GLY A 152 19.83 -23.09 8.52
CA GLY A 152 19.44 -23.87 9.69
C GLY A 152 19.79 -23.15 11.01
N GLY A 153 19.22 -23.68 12.10
CA GLY A 153 19.30 -23.07 13.43
C GLY A 153 18.17 -22.09 13.72
N SER A 154 17.81 -22.03 15.00
CA SER A 154 16.82 -21.09 15.54
C SER A 154 17.50 -20.21 16.59
N GLU A 155 17.04 -18.98 16.69
CA GLU A 155 17.46 -18.01 17.69
C GLU A 155 16.24 -17.40 18.36
N HIS A 156 16.34 -17.07 19.66
CA HIS A 156 15.31 -16.32 20.37
C HIS A 156 15.78 -14.90 20.63
N LEU A 157 14.96 -13.93 20.20
CA LEU A 157 15.17 -12.53 20.51
C LEU A 157 14.07 -12.01 21.45
N ARG A 158 14.44 -11.06 22.31
CA ARG A 158 13.53 -10.40 23.25
C ARG A 158 13.43 -8.92 22.93
N GLY A 159 12.25 -8.36 23.13
CA GLY A 159 11.98 -6.94 22.99
C GLY A 159 10.87 -6.47 23.90
N LEU A 160 10.74 -5.16 24.07
CA LEU A 160 9.65 -4.58 24.86
C LEU A 160 8.31 -4.62 24.11
N TRP A 161 8.35 -4.50 22.80
CA TRP A 161 7.19 -4.51 21.90
C TRP A 161 7.54 -5.24 20.61
N LEU A 162 6.53 -5.82 19.95
CA LEU A 162 6.64 -6.40 18.61
C LEU A 162 5.63 -5.75 17.69
N ILE A 163 6.11 -5.28 16.54
CA ILE A 163 5.27 -4.83 15.42
C ILE A 163 5.27 -5.92 14.36
N GLY A 164 4.11 -6.52 14.09
CA GLY A 164 3.87 -7.42 12.98
C GLY A 164 3.57 -6.60 11.71
N ALA A 165 4.54 -6.52 10.82
CA ALA A 165 4.45 -5.94 9.48
C ALA A 165 4.83 -7.00 8.40
N ASP A 166 4.58 -8.26 8.70
CA ASP A 166 5.00 -9.47 7.99
C ASP A 166 4.00 -9.93 6.90
N GLY A 167 3.14 -9.00 6.45
CA GLY A 167 2.29 -9.16 5.29
C GLY A 167 0.98 -9.93 5.56
N GLY A 168 0.17 -10.12 4.52
CA GLY A 168 -1.19 -10.67 4.64
C GLY A 168 -1.26 -12.08 5.22
N ARG A 169 -0.18 -12.87 5.13
CA ARG A 169 -0.05 -14.20 5.74
C ARG A 169 0.57 -14.18 7.14
N SER A 170 0.62 -13.04 7.79
CA SER A 170 1.30 -12.73 9.04
C SER A 170 1.35 -13.89 10.02
N VAL A 171 2.56 -14.30 10.40
CA VAL A 171 2.84 -15.24 11.49
C VAL A 171 2.57 -14.57 12.83
N VAL A 172 2.93 -13.28 12.97
CA VAL A 172 2.68 -12.50 14.19
C VAL A 172 1.19 -12.46 14.51
N ARG A 173 0.33 -12.13 13.57
CA ARG A 173 -1.13 -12.12 13.77
C ARG A 173 -1.65 -13.49 14.20
N LYS A 174 -1.24 -14.55 13.48
CA LYS A 174 -1.69 -15.92 13.73
C LYS A 174 -1.23 -16.45 15.10
N SER A 175 0.03 -16.18 15.49
CA SER A 175 0.57 -16.63 16.80
C SER A 175 -0.13 -15.98 17.98
N GLN A 176 -0.86 -14.90 17.76
CA GLN A 176 -1.66 -14.22 18.75
C GLN A 176 -3.17 -14.55 18.65
N ASP A 177 -3.55 -15.52 17.80
CA ASP A 177 -4.96 -15.89 17.58
C ASP A 177 -5.84 -14.68 17.20
N ILE A 178 -5.30 -13.70 16.48
CA ILE A 178 -6.06 -12.55 16.01
C ILE A 178 -6.74 -12.92 14.69
N GLY A 179 -8.07 -12.89 14.68
CA GLY A 179 -8.88 -13.17 13.49
C GLY A 179 -8.61 -12.16 12.36
N PHE A 180 -8.81 -12.60 11.11
CA PHE A 180 -8.64 -11.79 9.91
C PHE A 180 -9.93 -11.83 9.10
N GLU A 181 -10.84 -10.94 9.41
CA GLU A 181 -12.21 -10.94 8.90
C GLU A 181 -12.31 -10.35 7.50
N GLY A 182 -13.24 -10.88 6.70
CA GLY A 182 -13.48 -10.45 5.34
C GLY A 182 -13.55 -11.62 4.37
N PHE A 183 -13.21 -11.36 3.11
CA PHE A 183 -13.37 -12.33 2.03
C PHE A 183 -12.20 -12.24 1.03
N THR A 184 -12.20 -13.17 0.08
CA THR A 184 -11.31 -13.17 -1.09
C THR A 184 -12.21 -13.10 -2.32
N TRP A 185 -11.90 -12.21 -3.24
CA TRP A 185 -12.58 -12.13 -4.53
C TRP A 185 -12.32 -13.41 -5.33
N PRO A 186 -13.30 -13.90 -6.10
CA PRO A 186 -13.12 -15.12 -6.88
C PRO A 186 -12.10 -14.96 -8.01
N GLU A 187 -12.05 -13.79 -8.63
CA GLU A 187 -11.09 -13.46 -9.67
C GLU A 187 -9.73 -13.06 -9.09
N ARG A 188 -8.70 -13.28 -9.88
CA ARG A 188 -7.36 -12.74 -9.68
C ARG A 188 -7.17 -11.50 -10.55
N PHE A 189 -6.17 -10.69 -10.24
CA PHE A 189 -5.81 -9.55 -11.06
C PHE A 189 -4.49 -9.83 -11.79
N LEU A 190 -4.53 -9.70 -13.10
CA LEU A 190 -3.36 -9.77 -13.98
C LEU A 190 -2.80 -8.36 -14.15
N VAL A 191 -1.53 -8.18 -13.86
CA VAL A 191 -0.77 -6.97 -14.18
C VAL A 191 0.09 -7.22 -15.39
N ILE A 192 -0.12 -6.46 -16.44
CA ILE A 192 0.72 -6.44 -17.64
C ILE A 192 1.55 -5.17 -17.61
N THR A 193 2.87 -5.31 -17.64
CA THR A 193 3.80 -4.19 -17.74
C THR A 193 4.29 -4.07 -19.19
N THR A 194 4.14 -2.89 -19.78
CA THR A 194 4.46 -2.62 -21.19
C THR A 194 5.23 -1.33 -21.37
N THR A 195 6.04 -1.28 -22.45
CA THR A 195 6.72 -0.06 -22.88
C THR A 195 5.84 0.83 -23.77
N PHE A 196 4.61 0.40 -24.13
CA PHE A 196 3.69 1.23 -24.87
C PHE A 196 3.26 2.45 -24.05
N ASP A 197 3.31 3.64 -24.65
CA ASP A 197 2.95 4.88 -23.98
C ASP A 197 1.47 5.23 -24.19
N PHE A 198 0.64 4.93 -23.21
CA PHE A 198 -0.80 5.23 -23.25
C PHE A 198 -1.12 6.74 -23.28
N GLN A 199 -0.14 7.63 -23.04
CA GLN A 199 -0.37 9.07 -23.24
C GLN A 199 -0.69 9.39 -24.70
N THR A 200 -0.18 8.61 -25.68
CA THR A 200 -0.50 8.76 -27.09
C THR A 200 -1.99 8.56 -27.40
N LEU A 201 -2.70 7.85 -26.52
CA LEU A 201 -4.15 7.65 -26.56
C LEU A 201 -4.92 8.59 -25.59
N GLY A 202 -4.26 9.61 -25.05
CA GLY A 202 -4.85 10.61 -24.16
C GLY A 202 -5.11 10.10 -22.73
N TYR A 203 -4.44 9.03 -22.28
CA TYR A 203 -4.50 8.58 -20.90
C TYR A 203 -3.66 9.48 -19.99
N ALA A 204 -4.21 9.86 -18.82
CA ALA A 204 -3.40 10.41 -17.73
C ALA A 204 -2.55 9.32 -17.08
N TYR A 205 -1.52 9.69 -16.32
CA TYR A 205 -0.63 8.75 -15.63
C TYR A 205 -1.31 7.85 -14.60
N SER A 206 -2.58 8.08 -14.33
CA SER A 206 -3.43 7.22 -13.53
C SER A 206 -4.85 7.27 -14.10
N SER A 207 -5.34 6.15 -14.62
CA SER A 207 -6.62 6.08 -15.32
C SER A 207 -7.34 4.77 -15.00
N TYR A 208 -8.64 4.85 -14.88
CA TYR A 208 -9.54 3.72 -14.79
C TYR A 208 -10.44 3.67 -16.02
N THR A 209 -10.48 2.52 -16.68
CA THR A 209 -11.35 2.26 -17.82
C THR A 209 -12.45 1.30 -17.39
N MET A 210 -13.68 1.79 -17.41
CA MET A 210 -14.89 1.04 -17.05
C MET A 210 -15.31 0.14 -18.21
N ASP A 211 -15.58 -1.11 -17.90
CA ASP A 211 -16.19 -2.09 -18.78
C ASP A 211 -16.76 -3.24 -17.94
N PRO A 212 -17.94 -3.78 -18.21
CA PRO A 212 -18.53 -4.85 -17.42
C PRO A 212 -17.73 -6.15 -17.37
N ILE A 213 -16.91 -6.40 -18.38
CA ILE A 213 -16.17 -7.65 -18.56
C ILE A 213 -14.66 -7.42 -18.48
N GLU A 214 -14.17 -6.39 -19.17
CA GLU A 214 -12.72 -6.15 -19.37
C GLU A 214 -12.34 -4.73 -18.94
N TRP A 215 -12.68 -4.37 -17.68
CA TRP A 215 -12.20 -3.13 -17.11
C TRP A 215 -10.67 -3.13 -16.93
N ALA A 216 -10.08 -1.96 -16.92
CA ALA A 216 -8.66 -1.82 -16.66
C ALA A 216 -8.32 -0.67 -15.71
N ALA A 217 -7.27 -0.85 -14.91
CA ALA A 217 -6.59 0.23 -14.22
C ALA A 217 -5.19 0.40 -14.82
N THR A 218 -4.90 1.57 -15.37
CA THR A 218 -3.63 1.85 -16.04
C THR A 218 -2.88 2.96 -15.31
N PHE A 219 -1.58 2.77 -15.11
CA PHE A 219 -0.74 3.79 -14.50
C PHE A 219 0.71 3.71 -14.97
N LYS A 220 1.33 4.88 -15.11
CA LYS A 220 2.73 5.03 -15.52
C LYS A 220 3.63 5.00 -14.30
N VAL A 221 4.72 4.25 -14.36
CA VAL A 221 5.78 4.21 -13.35
C VAL A 221 7.13 4.48 -14.02
N PRO A 222 8.16 4.94 -13.30
CA PRO A 222 9.45 5.26 -13.89
C PRO A 222 10.09 4.12 -14.69
N GLY A 223 10.00 2.88 -14.20
CA GLY A 223 10.78 1.78 -14.74
C GLY A 223 12.25 1.83 -14.27
N GLU A 224 13.09 1.00 -14.88
CA GLU A 224 14.51 0.92 -14.51
C GLU A 224 15.37 1.97 -15.24
N ASP A 225 14.95 2.36 -16.45
CA ASP A 225 15.67 3.27 -17.36
C ASP A 225 15.12 4.72 -17.37
N ASP A 226 14.25 5.05 -16.42
CA ASP A 226 13.59 6.36 -16.24
C ASP A 226 12.77 6.87 -17.45
N ARG A 227 12.58 6.04 -18.48
CA ARG A 227 11.75 6.37 -19.66
C ARG A 227 10.25 6.30 -19.37
N GLY A 228 9.91 5.64 -18.28
CA GLY A 228 8.54 5.37 -17.90
C GLY A 228 7.99 4.14 -18.63
N ILE A 229 7.37 3.27 -17.85
CA ILE A 229 6.65 2.09 -18.33
C ILE A 229 5.23 2.11 -17.79
N TRP A 230 4.33 1.44 -18.49
CA TRP A 230 2.94 1.38 -18.07
C TRP A 230 2.59 0.04 -17.46
N ARG A 231 1.80 0.07 -16.42
CA ARG A 231 1.18 -1.09 -15.80
C ARG A 231 -0.32 -1.05 -16.06
N CYS A 232 -0.84 -2.14 -16.60
CA CYS A 232 -2.24 -2.33 -16.89
C CYS A 232 -2.74 -3.49 -16.03
N VAL A 233 -3.70 -3.24 -15.16
CA VAL A 233 -4.32 -4.23 -14.28
C VAL A 233 -5.66 -4.63 -14.87
N PHE A 234 -5.86 -5.93 -15.07
CA PHE A 234 -7.09 -6.51 -15.62
C PHE A 234 -7.69 -7.54 -14.67
N PRO A 235 -9.03 -7.70 -14.63
CA PRO A 235 -9.65 -8.85 -13.98
C PRO A 235 -9.33 -10.12 -14.75
N THR A 236 -9.33 -11.28 -14.09
CA THR A 236 -9.25 -12.59 -14.76
C THR A 236 -10.47 -13.42 -14.42
N ARG A 237 -10.74 -14.45 -15.19
CA ARG A 237 -11.75 -15.43 -14.81
C ARG A 237 -11.17 -16.40 -13.79
N PRO A 238 -11.97 -16.89 -12.83
CA PRO A 238 -11.47 -17.84 -11.82
C PRO A 238 -10.89 -19.12 -12.43
N GLU A 239 -11.44 -19.57 -13.55
CA GLU A 239 -11.07 -20.79 -14.27
C GLU A 239 -9.81 -20.65 -15.14
N ASP A 240 -9.33 -19.42 -15.40
CA ASP A 240 -8.17 -19.21 -16.27
C ASP A 240 -6.91 -19.81 -15.65
N ALA A 241 -6.17 -20.61 -16.43
CA ALA A 241 -4.92 -21.21 -15.97
C ALA A 241 -3.82 -20.16 -15.79
N GLU A 242 -3.06 -20.27 -14.72
CA GLU A 242 -2.03 -19.30 -14.34
C GLU A 242 -0.95 -19.15 -15.41
N ASP A 243 -0.45 -20.28 -15.93
CA ASP A 243 0.59 -20.30 -16.97
C ASP A 243 0.12 -19.55 -18.24
N THR A 244 -1.17 -19.71 -18.59
CA THR A 244 -1.77 -18.99 -19.72
C THR A 244 -1.85 -17.49 -19.48
N LEU A 245 -2.24 -17.10 -18.26
CA LEU A 245 -2.35 -15.68 -17.89
C LEU A 245 -0.99 -14.98 -17.84
N LEU A 246 0.07 -15.70 -17.45
CA LEU A 246 1.41 -15.14 -17.33
C LEU A 246 2.22 -15.20 -18.64
N ASP A 247 1.71 -15.88 -19.67
CA ASP A 247 2.35 -15.94 -20.99
C ASP A 247 2.39 -14.58 -21.67
N PHE A 248 3.57 -14.17 -22.15
CA PHE A 248 3.76 -12.84 -22.74
C PHE A 248 3.02 -12.65 -24.07
N GLY A 249 2.84 -13.72 -24.85
CA GLY A 249 2.07 -13.68 -26.10
C GLY A 249 0.59 -13.44 -25.80
N ARG A 250 0.03 -14.17 -24.85
CA ARG A 250 -1.36 -13.98 -24.40
C ARG A 250 -1.58 -12.61 -23.74
N ALA A 251 -0.61 -12.14 -22.97
CA ALA A 251 -0.65 -10.80 -22.40
C ALA A 251 -0.65 -9.72 -23.50
N ALA A 252 0.16 -9.91 -24.54
CA ALA A 252 0.20 -8.99 -25.69
C ALA A 252 -1.12 -9.02 -26.48
N GLU A 253 -1.70 -10.21 -26.74
CA GLU A 253 -3.01 -10.34 -27.38
C GLU A 253 -4.11 -9.62 -26.59
N ARG A 254 -4.12 -9.79 -25.27
CA ARG A 254 -5.08 -9.14 -24.38
C ARG A 254 -4.93 -7.63 -24.38
N LEU A 255 -3.69 -7.15 -24.30
CA LEU A 255 -3.41 -5.73 -24.32
C LEU A 255 -3.79 -5.10 -25.68
N ALA A 256 -3.54 -5.80 -26.79
CA ALA A 256 -3.96 -5.39 -28.13
C ALA A 256 -5.50 -5.37 -28.30
N ALA A 257 -6.21 -6.31 -27.68
CA ALA A 257 -7.67 -6.28 -27.63
C ALA A 257 -8.23 -5.10 -26.82
N PHE A 258 -7.50 -4.65 -25.81
CA PHE A 258 -7.84 -3.47 -25.01
C PHE A 258 -7.47 -2.16 -25.70
N ALA A 259 -6.28 -2.07 -26.28
CA ALA A 259 -5.74 -0.92 -27.00
C ALA A 259 -4.93 -1.43 -28.20
N PRO A 260 -5.49 -1.46 -29.41
CA PRO A 260 -4.84 -2.03 -30.61
C PRO A 260 -3.45 -1.44 -30.90
N GLU A 261 -3.25 -0.16 -30.61
CA GLU A 261 -1.98 0.53 -30.82
C GLU A 261 -0.85 0.00 -29.91
N SER A 262 -1.21 -0.72 -28.85
CA SER A 262 -0.24 -1.28 -27.90
C SER A 262 0.71 -2.32 -28.48
N VAL A 263 0.41 -2.84 -29.70
CA VAL A 263 1.32 -3.70 -30.47
C VAL A 263 2.66 -3.02 -30.80
N GLN A 264 2.73 -1.69 -30.73
CA GLN A 264 3.95 -0.91 -30.90
C GLN A 264 4.89 -1.00 -29.67
N GLY A 265 4.38 -1.46 -28.53
CA GLY A 265 5.14 -1.66 -27.29
C GLY A 265 5.55 -3.13 -27.12
N ARG A 266 6.38 -3.37 -26.09
CA ARG A 266 6.78 -4.72 -25.67
C ARG A 266 6.23 -5.01 -24.29
N ILE A 267 5.83 -6.27 -24.03
CA ILE A 267 5.56 -6.75 -22.68
C ILE A 267 6.90 -6.92 -21.95
N VAL A 268 7.02 -6.30 -20.80
CA VAL A 268 8.23 -6.32 -19.96
C VAL A 268 8.08 -7.31 -18.83
N HIS A 269 6.87 -7.40 -18.26
CA HIS A 269 6.59 -8.25 -17.11
C HIS A 269 5.10 -8.56 -17.02
N THR A 270 4.77 -9.75 -16.52
CA THR A 270 3.42 -10.16 -16.14
C THR A 270 3.43 -10.61 -14.69
N ASN A 271 2.38 -10.29 -13.96
CA ASN A 271 2.20 -10.76 -12.58
C ASN A 271 0.72 -11.03 -12.32
N LEU A 272 0.46 -12.02 -11.45
CA LEU A 272 -0.89 -12.44 -11.10
C LEU A 272 -1.01 -12.52 -9.58
N TYR A 273 -2.07 -11.95 -9.01
CA TYR A 273 -2.29 -12.04 -7.57
C TYR A 273 -3.76 -12.22 -7.21
N ALA A 274 -3.98 -13.01 -6.16
CA ALA A 274 -5.29 -13.13 -5.52
C ALA A 274 -5.65 -11.83 -4.80
N VAL A 275 -6.92 -11.48 -4.85
CA VAL A 275 -7.43 -10.22 -4.33
C VAL A 275 -8.19 -10.47 -3.04
N HIS A 276 -7.66 -9.98 -1.93
CA HIS A 276 -8.24 -10.13 -0.60
C HIS A 276 -8.83 -8.81 -0.10
N GLN A 277 -9.84 -8.92 0.73
CA GLN A 277 -10.53 -7.81 1.37
C GLN A 277 -10.73 -8.21 2.84
N ARG A 278 -9.74 -7.90 3.71
CA ARG A 278 -9.74 -8.37 5.10
C ARG A 278 -9.19 -7.33 6.06
N VAL A 279 -9.69 -7.34 7.31
CA VAL A 279 -9.21 -6.51 8.43
C VAL A 279 -9.03 -7.40 9.66
N ALA A 280 -7.95 -7.19 10.41
CA ALA A 280 -7.72 -7.88 11.68
C ALA A 280 -8.72 -7.41 12.74
N GLN A 281 -9.20 -8.33 13.58
CA GLN A 281 -10.17 -8.03 14.64
C GLN A 281 -9.64 -7.03 15.67
N THR A 282 -8.32 -7.00 15.86
CA THR A 282 -7.62 -6.00 16.67
C THR A 282 -6.21 -5.78 16.10
N TYR A 283 -5.70 -4.56 16.22
CA TYR A 283 -4.32 -4.21 15.86
C TYR A 283 -3.38 -4.25 17.05
N ARG A 284 -3.91 -4.53 18.25
CA ARG A 284 -3.14 -4.70 19.48
C ARG A 284 -3.60 -5.92 20.28
N LYS A 285 -2.64 -6.74 20.71
CA LYS A 285 -2.87 -7.75 21.75
C LYS A 285 -1.68 -7.75 22.71
N GLY A 286 -1.87 -7.20 23.92
CA GLY A 286 -0.79 -7.00 24.86
C GLY A 286 0.32 -6.11 24.30
N ARG A 287 1.52 -6.69 24.14
CA ARG A 287 2.73 -6.04 23.59
C ARG A 287 2.95 -6.29 22.09
N VAL A 288 2.02 -6.95 21.45
CA VAL A 288 2.06 -7.21 20.01
C VAL A 288 1.11 -6.25 19.29
N LEU A 289 1.61 -5.62 18.23
CA LEU A 289 0.93 -4.63 17.41
C LEU A 289 1.00 -5.05 15.94
N LEU A 290 -0.02 -4.75 15.15
CA LEU A 290 -0.05 -5.07 13.72
C LEU A 290 -0.07 -3.80 12.90
N ALA A 291 0.61 -3.79 11.74
CA ALA A 291 0.62 -2.68 10.79
C ALA A 291 0.67 -3.19 9.33
N GLY A 292 0.12 -2.42 8.40
CA GLY A 292 0.08 -2.75 6.98
C GLY A 292 -0.69 -4.03 6.69
N ASP A 293 -0.22 -4.82 5.72
CA ASP A 293 -0.91 -6.04 5.27
C ASP A 293 -1.11 -7.09 6.37
N ALA A 294 -0.36 -7.05 7.47
CA ALA A 294 -0.59 -7.90 8.62
C ALA A 294 -1.88 -7.53 9.36
N ALA A 295 -2.28 -6.25 9.30
CA ALA A 295 -3.48 -5.70 9.91
C ALA A 295 -4.67 -5.62 8.95
N HIS A 296 -4.44 -5.32 7.67
CA HIS A 296 -5.50 -5.16 6.66
C HIS A 296 -4.96 -5.42 5.24
N VAL A 297 -5.76 -6.07 4.43
CA VAL A 297 -5.51 -6.25 2.99
C VAL A 297 -6.73 -5.80 2.20
N ASN A 298 -6.50 -5.24 1.02
CA ASN A 298 -7.54 -4.73 0.13
C ASN A 298 -7.19 -5.01 -1.32
N ASN A 299 -8.19 -4.91 -2.22
CA ASN A 299 -7.89 -4.89 -3.65
C ASN A 299 -7.06 -3.63 -4.00
N PRO A 300 -6.22 -3.68 -5.04
CA PRO A 300 -5.25 -2.61 -5.34
C PRO A 300 -5.84 -1.34 -5.95
N LEU A 301 -7.14 -1.33 -6.28
CA LEU A 301 -7.78 -0.20 -6.95
C LEU A 301 -7.85 1.03 -6.03
N GLY A 302 -7.16 2.08 -6.42
CA GLY A 302 -6.95 3.29 -5.63
C GLY A 302 -5.49 3.49 -5.20
N GLY A 303 -4.66 2.44 -5.24
CA GLY A 303 -3.27 2.51 -4.77
C GLY A 303 -3.17 2.80 -3.28
N MET A 304 -4.10 2.29 -2.46
CA MET A 304 -4.26 2.72 -1.06
C MET A 304 -3.49 1.87 -0.05
N GLY A 305 -3.29 0.56 -0.30
CA GLY A 305 -2.77 -0.39 0.70
C GLY A 305 -1.41 -0.01 1.27
N LEU A 306 -0.41 0.25 0.41
CA LEU A 306 0.92 0.71 0.83
C LEU A 306 0.81 1.97 1.71
N ASN A 307 0.01 2.94 1.28
CA ASN A 307 -0.17 4.20 1.99
C ASN A 307 -0.79 4.00 3.38
N PHE A 308 -1.81 3.15 3.48
CA PHE A 308 -2.39 2.80 4.78
C PHE A 308 -1.37 2.17 5.72
N GLY A 309 -0.51 1.28 5.21
CA GLY A 309 0.59 0.69 5.98
C GLY A 309 1.60 1.73 6.49
N VAL A 310 1.92 2.74 5.69
CA VAL A 310 2.76 3.88 6.11
C VAL A 310 2.05 4.73 7.16
N HIS A 311 0.75 4.99 6.98
CA HIS A 311 -0.04 5.74 7.96
C HIS A 311 -0.17 4.98 9.30
N ASP A 312 -0.29 3.65 9.27
CA ASP A 312 -0.25 2.82 10.48
C ASP A 312 1.09 2.99 11.19
N ALA A 313 2.18 2.85 10.45
CA ALA A 313 3.54 2.97 10.96
C ALA A 313 3.80 4.34 11.62
N HIS A 314 3.35 5.42 10.96
CA HIS A 314 3.49 6.78 11.47
C HIS A 314 2.67 7.01 12.75
N ASN A 315 1.39 6.62 12.74
CA ASN A 315 0.49 6.75 13.89
C ASN A 315 1.00 5.93 15.09
N LEU A 316 1.50 4.71 14.85
CA LEU A 316 2.04 3.83 15.89
C LEU A 316 3.36 4.37 16.45
N ALA A 317 4.25 4.87 15.60
CA ALA A 317 5.55 5.40 16.04
C ALA A 317 5.40 6.61 16.96
N GLN A 318 4.50 7.53 16.66
CA GLN A 318 4.21 8.68 17.52
C GLN A 318 3.75 8.24 18.93
N ARG A 319 2.93 7.19 19.02
CA ARG A 319 2.42 6.67 20.30
C ARG A 319 3.47 5.91 21.08
N LEU A 320 4.20 5.02 20.41
CA LEU A 320 5.31 4.31 21.02
C LEU A 320 6.42 5.26 21.47
N GLY A 321 6.67 6.33 20.72
CA GLY A 321 7.62 7.38 21.09
C GLY A 321 7.22 8.08 22.40
N ARG A 322 5.95 8.49 22.52
CA ARG A 322 5.41 9.07 23.77
C ARG A 322 5.51 8.11 24.96
N LEU A 323 5.13 6.84 24.74
CA LEU A 323 5.26 5.80 25.75
C LEU A 323 6.72 5.59 26.15
N TRP A 324 7.64 5.56 25.18
CA TRP A 324 9.07 5.38 25.39
C TRP A 324 9.68 6.50 26.24
N ARG A 325 9.26 7.75 26.04
CA ARG A 325 9.71 8.90 26.83
C ARG A 325 8.99 9.04 28.18
N GLY A 326 8.04 8.14 28.50
CA GLY A 326 7.24 8.20 29.73
C GLY A 326 6.20 9.33 29.74
N GLU A 327 5.83 9.86 28.59
CA GLU A 327 4.85 10.94 28.40
C GLU A 327 3.40 10.43 28.39
N ALA A 328 3.20 9.12 28.25
CA ALA A 328 1.91 8.45 28.22
C ALA A 328 2.02 7.02 28.73
N GLY A 329 0.90 6.48 29.21
CA GLY A 329 0.77 5.06 29.52
C GLY A 329 0.48 4.20 28.26
N SER A 330 0.32 2.90 28.46
CA SER A 330 0.12 1.97 27.32
C SER A 330 -1.25 2.09 26.65
N GLU A 331 -2.20 2.82 27.24
CA GLU A 331 -3.54 3.09 26.70
C GLU A 331 -3.51 3.84 25.36
N VAL A 332 -2.44 4.60 25.08
CA VAL A 332 -2.26 5.27 23.78
C VAL A 332 -2.16 4.27 22.62
N LEU A 333 -1.77 3.04 22.91
CA LEU A 333 -1.72 1.97 21.91
C LEU A 333 -3.09 1.36 21.63
N ASP A 334 -4.04 1.44 22.57
CA ASP A 334 -5.45 1.08 22.32
C ASP A 334 -6.12 2.13 21.41
N GLN A 335 -5.72 3.40 21.54
CA GLN A 335 -6.14 4.44 20.64
C GLN A 335 -5.62 4.19 19.21
N TYR A 336 -4.38 3.70 19.04
CA TYR A 336 -3.87 3.24 17.75
C TYR A 336 -4.81 2.21 17.11
N ASP A 337 -5.15 1.15 17.84
CA ASP A 337 -6.06 0.11 17.36
C ASP A 337 -7.41 0.71 16.93
N ARG A 338 -8.05 1.48 17.81
CA ARG A 338 -9.35 2.09 17.49
C ARG A 338 -9.31 2.98 16.24
N GLN A 339 -8.32 3.85 16.15
CA GLN A 339 -8.18 4.79 15.04
C GLN A 339 -7.90 4.09 13.72
N ARG A 340 -6.88 3.22 13.72
CA ARG A 340 -6.42 2.65 12.44
C ARG A 340 -7.37 1.59 11.93
N ARG A 341 -7.97 0.78 12.81
CA ARG A 341 -8.97 -0.20 12.43
C ARG A 341 -10.25 0.46 11.89
N ALA A 342 -10.77 1.47 12.59
CA ALA A 342 -11.97 2.18 12.13
C ALA A 342 -11.80 2.80 10.73
N VAL A 343 -10.64 3.42 10.44
CA VAL A 343 -10.40 3.99 9.10
C VAL A 343 -10.10 2.93 8.06
N ALA A 344 -9.50 1.80 8.42
CA ALA A 344 -9.35 0.68 7.51
C ALA A 344 -10.72 0.15 7.04
N GLU A 345 -11.67 -0.01 7.94
CA GLU A 345 -13.03 -0.44 7.61
C GLU A 345 -13.80 0.60 6.79
N ARG A 346 -13.85 1.85 7.27
CA ARG A 346 -14.71 2.91 6.71
C ARG A 346 -14.18 3.58 5.46
N TYR A 347 -12.86 3.63 5.29
CA TYR A 347 -12.21 4.34 4.17
C TYR A 347 -11.48 3.38 3.25
N LEU A 348 -10.59 2.50 3.74
CA LEU A 348 -9.83 1.60 2.88
C LEU A 348 -10.72 0.55 2.23
N GLN A 349 -11.42 -0.26 3.04
CA GLN A 349 -12.27 -1.33 2.54
C GLN A 349 -13.41 -0.78 1.69
N ALA A 350 -14.16 0.18 2.21
CA ALA A 350 -15.30 0.76 1.51
C ALA A 350 -14.91 1.41 0.18
N GLN A 351 -13.81 2.19 0.14
CA GLN A 351 -13.39 2.88 -1.07
C GLN A 351 -12.89 1.91 -2.14
N THR A 352 -12.09 0.91 -1.76
CA THR A 352 -11.55 -0.04 -2.73
C THR A 352 -12.62 -0.98 -3.29
N ILE A 353 -13.61 -1.36 -2.49
CA ILE A 353 -14.80 -2.09 -2.97
C ILE A 353 -15.60 -1.22 -3.94
N ALA A 354 -15.90 0.04 -3.59
CA ALA A 354 -16.65 0.96 -4.44
C ALA A 354 -15.91 1.23 -5.77
N ASN A 355 -14.58 1.34 -5.76
CA ASN A 355 -13.78 1.49 -6.97
C ASN A 355 -13.97 0.29 -7.91
N LYS A 356 -13.91 -0.93 -7.37
CA LYS A 356 -14.11 -2.16 -8.15
C LYS A 356 -15.52 -2.23 -8.74
N GLN A 357 -16.55 -2.05 -7.91
CA GLN A 357 -17.94 -2.04 -8.35
C GLN A 357 -18.21 -1.00 -9.43
N THR A 358 -17.52 0.14 -9.36
CA THR A 358 -17.63 1.20 -10.37
C THR A 358 -17.08 0.77 -11.72
N LEU A 359 -16.00 0.00 -11.73
CA LEU A 359 -15.35 -0.44 -12.97
C LEU A 359 -16.11 -1.55 -13.67
N GLU A 360 -16.73 -2.45 -12.91
CA GLU A 360 -17.40 -3.67 -13.39
C GLU A 360 -18.94 -3.58 -13.47
N GLU A 361 -19.52 -2.37 -13.36
CA GLU A 361 -20.97 -2.21 -13.38
C GLU A 361 -21.59 -2.78 -14.66
N THR A 362 -22.44 -3.77 -14.49
CA THR A 362 -23.08 -4.51 -15.61
C THR A 362 -24.42 -3.92 -16.07
N ASP A 363 -25.13 -3.22 -15.17
CA ASP A 363 -26.38 -2.54 -15.54
C ASP A 363 -26.10 -1.26 -16.32
N ASP A 364 -26.52 -1.20 -17.57
CA ASP A 364 -26.29 -0.08 -18.47
C ASP A 364 -26.88 1.24 -17.95
N THR A 365 -28.02 1.20 -17.30
CA THR A 365 -28.66 2.41 -16.75
C THR A 365 -27.89 2.94 -15.55
N ALA A 366 -27.50 2.05 -14.63
CA ALA A 366 -26.68 2.39 -13.49
C ALA A 366 -25.29 2.90 -13.93
N ARG A 367 -24.67 2.26 -14.93
CA ARG A 367 -23.38 2.67 -15.49
C ARG A 367 -23.44 4.09 -16.08
N ARG A 368 -24.44 4.38 -16.91
CA ARG A 368 -24.63 5.73 -17.51
C ARG A 368 -24.93 6.78 -16.43
N ALA A 369 -25.76 6.46 -15.46
CA ALA A 369 -26.04 7.37 -14.34
C ALA A 369 -24.78 7.68 -13.53
N ARG A 370 -23.95 6.66 -13.24
CA ARG A 370 -22.68 6.81 -12.52
C ARG A 370 -21.69 7.65 -13.33
N GLN A 371 -21.58 7.43 -14.64
CA GLN A 371 -20.74 8.24 -15.54
C GLN A 371 -21.21 9.70 -15.57
N ALA A 372 -22.53 9.96 -15.63
CA ALA A 372 -23.06 11.30 -15.57
C ALA A 372 -22.76 12.00 -14.24
N ALA A 373 -22.91 11.29 -13.12
CA ALA A 373 -22.54 11.80 -11.80
C ALA A 373 -21.04 12.12 -11.68
N MET A 374 -20.16 11.28 -12.23
CA MET A 374 -18.72 11.55 -12.25
C MET A 374 -18.37 12.80 -13.08
N ARG A 375 -19.01 12.96 -14.24
CA ARG A 375 -18.84 14.20 -15.06
C ARG A 375 -19.25 15.44 -14.29
N ALA A 376 -20.42 15.40 -13.62
CA ALA A 376 -20.92 16.51 -12.81
C ALA A 376 -19.97 16.83 -11.65
N THR A 377 -19.53 15.79 -10.92
CA THR A 377 -18.56 15.95 -9.82
C THR A 377 -17.24 16.56 -10.29
N ALA A 378 -16.71 16.11 -11.42
CA ALA A 378 -15.46 16.62 -11.95
C ALA A 378 -15.55 18.07 -12.49
N ALA A 379 -16.76 18.48 -12.96
CA ALA A 379 -17.02 19.82 -13.47
C ALA A 379 -17.25 20.87 -12.36
N ASP A 380 -17.58 20.46 -11.14
CA ASP A 380 -17.80 21.32 -9.98
C ASP A 380 -16.58 21.26 -9.06
N PRO A 381 -15.82 22.38 -8.88
CA PRO A 381 -14.62 22.40 -8.06
C PRO A 381 -14.84 21.99 -6.61
N GLN A 382 -15.99 22.32 -6.01
CA GLN A 382 -16.29 21.98 -4.61
C GLN A 382 -16.59 20.49 -4.46
N GLN A 383 -17.36 19.91 -5.39
CA GLN A 383 -17.62 18.48 -5.41
C GLN A 383 -16.36 17.68 -5.73
N ALA A 384 -15.55 18.13 -6.71
CA ALA A 384 -14.27 17.53 -7.05
C ALA A 384 -13.31 17.52 -5.86
N ARG A 385 -13.22 18.64 -5.12
CA ARG A 385 -12.41 18.73 -3.89
C ARG A 385 -12.91 17.73 -2.83
N GLY A 386 -14.20 17.65 -2.54
CA GLY A 386 -14.75 16.70 -1.58
C GLY A 386 -14.45 15.24 -1.97
N TYR A 387 -14.65 14.90 -3.23
CA TYR A 387 -14.31 13.58 -3.78
C TYR A 387 -12.81 13.27 -3.65
N LEU A 388 -11.95 14.23 -3.99
CA LEU A 388 -10.48 14.05 -3.94
C LEU A 388 -9.93 14.01 -2.52
N LEU A 389 -10.48 14.76 -1.56
CA LEU A 389 -10.12 14.64 -0.14
C LEU A 389 -10.28 13.21 0.37
N ARG A 390 -11.33 12.53 -0.04
CA ARG A 390 -11.60 11.14 0.32
C ARG A 390 -10.65 10.18 -0.40
N THR A 391 -10.54 10.28 -1.73
CA THR A 391 -9.75 9.35 -2.55
C THR A 391 -8.24 9.60 -2.46
N ALA A 392 -7.80 10.78 -2.01
CA ALA A 392 -6.41 11.08 -1.67
C ALA A 392 -6.06 10.78 -0.19
N MET A 393 -6.96 10.12 0.56
CA MET A 393 -6.77 9.64 1.93
C MET A 393 -6.65 10.73 3.01
N ILE A 394 -6.91 11.99 2.67
CA ILE A 394 -6.84 13.13 3.62
C ILE A 394 -8.01 13.06 4.60
N GLU A 395 -9.23 12.83 4.11
CA GLU A 395 -10.43 12.72 4.94
C GLU A 395 -10.32 11.59 5.97
N GLY A 396 -9.80 10.42 5.57
CA GLY A 396 -9.61 9.28 6.47
C GLY A 396 -8.64 9.58 7.61
N LEU A 397 -7.57 10.35 7.38
CA LEU A 397 -6.66 10.76 8.45
C LEU A 397 -7.29 11.79 9.39
N ARG A 398 -8.06 12.74 8.87
CA ARG A 398 -8.81 13.70 9.68
C ARG A 398 -9.84 12.98 10.57
N ALA A 399 -10.54 12.00 9.99
CA ALA A 399 -11.48 11.16 10.74
C ALA A 399 -10.79 10.30 11.83
N ALA A 400 -9.61 9.73 11.54
CA ALA A 400 -8.82 8.99 12.53
C ALA A 400 -8.44 9.88 13.72
N ALA A 401 -7.97 11.11 13.47
CA ALA A 401 -7.57 12.05 14.51
C ALA A 401 -8.73 12.44 15.46
N ALA A 402 -9.98 12.31 15.02
CA ALA A 402 -11.17 12.59 15.82
C ALA A 402 -11.65 11.41 16.68
N ILE A 403 -10.98 10.24 16.61
CA ILE A 403 -11.29 9.06 17.43
C ILE A 403 -10.37 9.06 18.65
N ASP A 404 -10.97 9.06 19.85
CA ASP A 404 -10.27 8.97 21.14
C ASP A 404 -9.76 7.56 21.44
#